data_c60df1fe21328d48a3cd1ebc80b32f23
#
_entry.id   c60df1fe21328d48a3cd1ebc80b32f23
#
_cell.length_a   1.000
_cell.length_b   1.000
_cell.length_c   1.000
_cell.angle_alpha   90.00
_cell.angle_beta   90.00
_cell.angle_gamma   90.00
#
_symmetry.space_group_name_H-M   'P 1'
#
loop_
_entity.id
_entity.type
_entity.pdbx_description
1 polymer ?
#
loop_
_entity_poly.entity_id
_entity_poly.type
_entity_poly.pdbx_seq_one_letter_code
_entity_poly.pdbx_strand_id
1 'polypeptide(L)'
;MKVLIVRFSSIGDIVLTTPVIRVLREQLPSVEIHYLTKAKYRDVLAYHPSIDRLWTIDKDVVEVGAALQAEAFDHVVDLHANFRSSRVRSLLDAPATTFRKLSLQKWLFTTFHWNLLPDLHVVDRYLSTLEGIGVRADDQGLDYFLGPDDVVAAQGLPEGFRTGFVAIVIGGQHPGKLYPTDRTAEVCRLIGLPVILLGGPEDQGRGDQIVEAAGASVYNACGRYSFNQSVSLLQQSSVVVTNDTGLMHAAAALKKRVISIWGATVPEFGMSPYRPGIGSQILEPSCECRRPYSKLGNKVFYKPAYNCWDGLEPAVVAAAVLAD
;
A
#
# COMPACT_ATOMS: atom_id res chain seq x y z
N MET A 1 12.00 -23.78 14.46
CA MET A 1 10.74 -23.04 14.80
C MET A 1 9.96 -22.81 13.53
N LYS A 2 8.66 -23.15 13.53
CA LYS A 2 7.77 -22.97 12.39
C LYS A 2 6.72 -21.90 12.71
N VAL A 3 6.68 -20.81 11.94
CA VAL A 3 5.85 -19.64 12.20
C VAL A 3 4.83 -19.43 11.08
N LEU A 4 3.56 -19.23 11.43
CA LEU A 4 2.53 -18.84 10.49
C LEU A 4 2.21 -17.35 10.64
N ILE A 5 2.41 -16.57 9.58
CA ILE A 5 1.97 -15.18 9.49
C ILE A 5 0.59 -15.16 8.79
N VAL A 6 -0.37 -14.42 9.36
CA VAL A 6 -1.74 -14.35 8.82
C VAL A 6 -2.09 -12.92 8.42
N ARG A 7 -2.25 -12.65 7.09
CA ARG A 7 -2.81 -11.41 6.57
C ARG A 7 -3.60 -11.65 5.29
N PHE A 8 -4.92 -11.59 5.36
CA PHE A 8 -5.80 -11.94 4.23
C PHE A 8 -5.94 -10.85 3.16
N SER A 9 -5.81 -9.59 3.53
CA SER A 9 -6.08 -8.41 2.68
C SER A 9 -5.65 -7.12 3.40
N SER A 10 -5.61 -5.96 2.77
CA SER A 10 -5.61 -5.72 1.34
C SER A 10 -4.18 -5.74 0.77
N ILE A 11 -3.98 -5.44 -0.51
CA ILE A 11 -2.64 -5.43 -1.13
C ILE A 11 -1.65 -4.58 -0.32
N GLY A 12 -2.00 -3.32 -0.06
CA GLY A 12 -1.13 -2.41 0.70
C GLY A 12 -0.81 -2.93 2.10
N ASP A 13 -1.83 -3.46 2.80
CA ASP A 13 -1.60 -4.05 4.13
C ASP A 13 -0.68 -5.29 4.09
N ILE A 14 -0.70 -6.08 3.00
CA ILE A 14 0.20 -7.22 2.83
C ILE A 14 1.63 -6.73 2.63
N VAL A 15 1.85 -5.73 1.77
CA VAL A 15 3.17 -5.10 1.60
C VAL A 15 3.70 -4.57 2.93
N LEU A 16 2.85 -3.95 3.75
CA LEU A 16 3.22 -3.44 5.08
C LEU A 16 3.62 -4.54 6.08
N THR A 17 3.39 -5.83 5.80
CA THR A 17 3.84 -6.95 6.65
C THR A 17 5.23 -7.48 6.29
N THR A 18 5.83 -7.06 5.19
CA THR A 18 7.11 -7.61 4.69
C THR A 18 8.27 -7.45 5.68
N PRO A 19 8.39 -6.36 6.47
CA PRO A 19 9.41 -6.27 7.51
C PRO A 19 9.31 -7.38 8.56
N VAL A 20 8.08 -7.83 8.89
CA VAL A 20 7.89 -8.95 9.84
C VAL A 20 8.51 -10.25 9.29
N ILE A 21 8.38 -10.49 7.99
CA ILE A 21 8.96 -11.66 7.32
C ILE A 21 10.49 -11.58 7.34
N ARG A 22 11.05 -10.41 6.99
CA ARG A 22 12.49 -10.17 6.96
C ARG A 22 13.15 -10.36 8.32
N VAL A 23 12.67 -9.64 9.34
CA VAL A 23 13.29 -9.71 10.68
C VAL A 23 13.19 -11.09 11.32
N LEU A 24 12.11 -11.85 11.05
CA LEU A 24 12.00 -13.26 11.45
C LEU A 24 13.12 -14.09 10.82
N ARG A 25 13.32 -13.96 9.50
CA ARG A 25 14.35 -14.73 8.78
C ARG A 25 15.75 -14.35 9.20
N GLU A 26 16.04 -13.07 9.41
CA GLU A 26 17.36 -12.58 9.76
C GLU A 26 17.76 -12.94 11.20
N GLN A 27 16.82 -12.84 12.14
CA GLN A 27 17.13 -13.04 13.56
C GLN A 27 16.89 -14.47 14.05
N LEU A 28 16.13 -15.27 13.28
CA LEU A 28 15.89 -16.69 13.55
C LEU A 28 16.29 -17.52 12.31
N PRO A 29 17.60 -17.78 12.08
CA PRO A 29 18.08 -18.39 10.84
C PRO A 29 17.47 -19.74 10.47
N SER A 30 17.03 -20.52 11.48
CA SER A 30 16.40 -21.84 11.29
C SER A 30 14.86 -21.77 11.32
N VAL A 31 14.25 -20.57 11.21
CA VAL A 31 12.80 -20.45 11.20
C VAL A 31 12.25 -20.90 9.84
N GLU A 32 11.17 -21.67 9.86
CA GLU A 32 10.35 -21.99 8.70
C GLU A 32 9.15 -21.02 8.70
N ILE A 33 9.07 -20.16 7.69
CA ILE A 33 8.08 -19.09 7.62
C ILE A 33 6.99 -19.46 6.62
N HIS A 34 5.79 -19.68 7.13
CA HIS A 34 4.59 -19.83 6.34
C HIS A 34 3.77 -18.53 6.36
N TYR A 35 3.12 -18.22 5.26
CA TYR A 35 2.25 -17.06 5.16
C TYR A 35 0.88 -17.45 4.61
N LEU A 36 -0.20 -16.98 5.24
CA LEU A 36 -1.58 -17.25 4.84
C LEU A 36 -2.27 -15.97 4.37
N THR A 37 -2.70 -15.96 3.10
CA THR A 37 -3.41 -14.84 2.47
C THR A 37 -4.59 -15.30 1.63
N LYS A 38 -5.31 -14.37 0.97
CA LYS A 38 -6.30 -14.72 -0.05
C LYS A 38 -5.63 -14.99 -1.40
N ALA A 39 -6.17 -15.95 -2.17
CA ALA A 39 -5.64 -16.34 -3.48
C ALA A 39 -5.43 -15.15 -4.42
N LYS A 40 -6.38 -14.21 -4.46
CA LYS A 40 -6.28 -13.01 -5.30
C LYS A 40 -5.13 -12.04 -4.95
N TYR A 41 -4.47 -12.23 -3.81
CA TYR A 41 -3.31 -11.42 -3.38
C TYR A 41 -2.01 -12.22 -3.32
N ARG A 42 -2.03 -13.47 -3.78
CA ARG A 42 -0.88 -14.37 -3.79
C ARG A 42 0.35 -13.74 -4.43
N ASP A 43 0.16 -13.08 -5.55
CA ASP A 43 1.25 -12.56 -6.39
C ASP A 43 2.07 -11.45 -5.71
N VAL A 44 1.49 -10.77 -4.72
CA VAL A 44 2.22 -9.75 -3.92
C VAL A 44 3.42 -10.35 -3.16
N LEU A 45 3.35 -11.64 -2.80
CA LEU A 45 4.36 -12.33 -2.00
C LEU A 45 4.97 -13.55 -2.72
N ALA A 46 4.54 -13.84 -3.95
CA ALA A 46 4.91 -15.08 -4.66
C ALA A 46 6.43 -15.26 -4.83
N TYR A 47 7.16 -14.16 -4.92
CA TYR A 47 8.61 -14.15 -5.11
C TYR A 47 9.39 -13.70 -3.86
N HIS A 48 8.74 -13.64 -2.70
CA HIS A 48 9.42 -13.25 -1.47
C HIS A 48 10.38 -14.35 -0.99
N PRO A 49 11.72 -14.12 -0.99
CA PRO A 49 12.71 -15.19 -0.81
C PRO A 49 12.71 -15.80 0.61
N SER A 50 12.15 -15.08 1.58
CA SER A 50 12.11 -15.54 2.97
C SER A 50 10.83 -16.27 3.35
N ILE A 51 9.88 -16.49 2.43
CA ILE A 51 8.68 -17.29 2.66
C ILE A 51 8.94 -18.71 2.18
N ASP A 52 8.92 -19.69 3.09
CA ASP A 52 9.10 -21.09 2.75
C ASP A 52 7.81 -21.67 2.15
N ARG A 53 6.64 -21.24 2.64
CA ARG A 53 5.37 -21.71 2.10
C ARG A 53 4.28 -20.63 2.13
N LEU A 54 3.69 -20.40 0.98
CA LEU A 54 2.56 -19.45 0.82
C LEU A 54 1.24 -20.23 0.70
N TRP A 55 0.39 -20.07 1.70
CA TRP A 55 -0.95 -20.63 1.76
C TRP A 55 -1.96 -19.63 1.25
N THR A 56 -2.96 -20.12 0.51
CA THR A 56 -4.02 -19.26 0.00
C THR A 56 -5.40 -19.82 0.29
N ILE A 57 -6.36 -18.93 0.51
CA ILE A 57 -7.79 -19.23 0.61
C ILE A 57 -8.58 -18.32 -0.33
N ASP A 58 -9.66 -18.83 -0.86
CA ASP A 58 -10.61 -18.01 -1.61
C ASP A 58 -11.63 -17.35 -0.70
N LYS A 59 -12.34 -18.16 0.07
CA LYS A 59 -13.47 -17.70 0.92
C LYS A 59 -13.25 -17.96 2.41
N ASP A 60 -12.90 -19.18 2.79
CA ASP A 60 -12.87 -19.59 4.19
C ASP A 60 -11.61 -20.38 4.56
N VAL A 61 -11.23 -20.27 5.84
CA VAL A 61 -10.09 -20.97 6.43
C VAL A 61 -10.23 -22.50 6.40
N VAL A 62 -11.45 -23.00 6.34
CA VAL A 62 -11.73 -24.45 6.23
C VAL A 62 -11.05 -25.08 5.02
N GLU A 63 -10.85 -24.31 3.93
CA GLU A 63 -10.19 -24.79 2.70
C GLU A 63 -8.78 -25.36 2.94
N VAL A 64 -8.07 -24.82 3.93
CA VAL A 64 -6.69 -25.20 4.25
C VAL A 64 -6.53 -25.67 5.70
N GLY A 65 -7.61 -25.71 6.46
CA GLY A 65 -7.59 -25.92 7.91
C GLY A 65 -6.86 -27.19 8.34
N ALA A 66 -7.23 -28.34 7.79
CA ALA A 66 -6.59 -29.63 8.11
C ALA A 66 -5.11 -29.65 7.72
N ALA A 67 -4.76 -29.06 6.57
CA ALA A 67 -3.38 -29.00 6.11
C ALA A 67 -2.53 -28.06 7.02
N LEU A 68 -3.10 -26.95 7.48
CA LEU A 68 -2.43 -26.06 8.43
C LEU A 68 -2.23 -26.73 9.79
N GLN A 69 -3.21 -27.53 10.28
CA GLN A 69 -3.04 -28.28 11.53
C GLN A 69 -1.92 -29.31 11.45
N ALA A 70 -1.80 -30.00 10.30
CA ALA A 70 -0.76 -31.00 10.07
C ALA A 70 0.68 -30.42 10.07
N GLU A 71 0.81 -29.09 9.88
CA GLU A 71 2.12 -28.41 9.93
C GLU A 71 2.68 -28.25 11.34
N ALA A 72 1.86 -28.34 12.38
CA ALA A 72 2.26 -28.21 13.79
C ALA A 72 3.09 -26.93 14.05
N PHE A 73 2.48 -25.78 13.84
CA PHE A 73 3.16 -24.48 14.03
C PHE A 73 3.56 -24.24 15.50
N ASP A 74 4.76 -23.70 15.69
CA ASP A 74 5.24 -23.28 17.01
C ASP A 74 4.68 -21.92 17.43
N HIS A 75 4.32 -21.05 16.44
CA HIS A 75 3.80 -19.71 16.71
C HIS A 75 2.94 -19.18 15.55
N VAL A 76 1.89 -18.42 15.88
CA VAL A 76 1.03 -17.72 14.91
C VAL A 76 1.13 -16.22 15.11
N VAL A 77 1.52 -15.49 14.06
CA VAL A 77 1.59 -14.03 14.03
C VAL A 77 0.35 -13.51 13.27
N ASP A 78 -0.69 -13.10 14.01
CA ASP A 78 -1.94 -12.61 13.43
C ASP A 78 -1.87 -11.10 13.16
N LEU A 79 -1.51 -10.71 11.94
CA LEU A 79 -1.45 -9.33 11.46
C LEU A 79 -2.77 -8.88 10.82
N HIS A 80 -3.83 -9.69 10.88
CA HIS A 80 -5.14 -9.33 10.37
C HIS A 80 -6.13 -8.91 11.45
N ALA A 81 -6.10 -9.57 12.62
CA ALA A 81 -6.84 -9.25 13.82
C ALA A 81 -8.35 -9.10 13.60
N ASN A 82 -8.99 -10.07 12.95
CA ASN A 82 -10.43 -10.11 12.74
C ASN A 82 -11.02 -11.49 13.09
N PHE A 83 -12.34 -11.66 12.96
CA PHE A 83 -13.04 -12.91 13.25
C PHE A 83 -12.50 -14.10 12.43
N ARG A 84 -12.14 -13.89 11.15
CA ARG A 84 -11.58 -14.95 10.31
C ARG A 84 -10.19 -15.38 10.79
N SER A 85 -9.32 -14.45 11.14
CA SER A 85 -7.98 -14.77 11.66
C SER A 85 -8.03 -15.34 13.08
N SER A 86 -9.03 -14.99 13.89
CA SER A 86 -9.23 -15.63 15.19
C SER A 86 -9.61 -17.12 15.05
N ARG A 87 -10.36 -17.49 14.00
CA ARG A 87 -10.63 -18.91 13.69
C ARG A 87 -9.35 -19.69 13.34
N VAL A 88 -8.40 -19.08 12.62
CA VAL A 88 -7.08 -19.69 12.37
C VAL A 88 -6.36 -19.97 13.68
N ARG A 89 -6.28 -18.98 14.57
CA ARG A 89 -5.63 -19.14 15.88
C ARG A 89 -6.27 -20.23 16.73
N SER A 90 -7.61 -20.26 16.77
CA SER A 90 -8.34 -21.30 17.52
C SER A 90 -8.18 -22.70 16.92
N LEU A 91 -7.98 -22.79 15.60
CA LEU A 91 -7.82 -24.06 14.89
C LEU A 91 -6.44 -24.70 15.14
N LEU A 92 -5.39 -23.88 15.28
CA LEU A 92 -4.00 -24.36 15.25
C LEU A 92 -3.45 -24.75 16.62
N ASP A 93 -4.14 -24.41 17.73
CA ASP A 93 -3.71 -24.72 19.10
C ASP A 93 -2.23 -24.35 19.37
N ALA A 94 -1.77 -23.25 18.78
CA ALA A 94 -0.42 -22.75 18.90
C ALA A 94 -0.40 -21.37 19.60
N PRO A 95 0.66 -21.02 20.35
CA PRO A 95 0.85 -19.68 20.86
C PRO A 95 0.69 -18.64 19.75
N ALA A 96 -0.05 -17.56 20.04
CA ALA A 96 -0.34 -16.55 19.02
C ALA A 96 -0.17 -15.13 19.53
N THR A 97 0.41 -14.27 18.69
CA THR A 97 0.46 -12.83 18.92
C THR A 97 -0.42 -12.10 17.90
N THR A 98 -0.98 -10.98 18.33
CA THR A 98 -1.89 -10.18 17.49
C THR A 98 -1.59 -8.70 17.68
N PHE A 99 -1.49 -7.95 16.56
CA PHE A 99 -1.24 -6.52 16.64
C PHE A 99 -2.45 -5.72 17.14
N ARG A 100 -2.17 -4.58 17.76
CA ARG A 100 -3.23 -3.66 18.23
C ARG A 100 -3.82 -2.87 17.07
N LYS A 101 -5.10 -3.09 16.77
CA LYS A 101 -5.80 -2.50 15.61
C LYS A 101 -6.20 -1.03 15.82
N LEU A 102 -6.24 -0.56 17.06
CA LEU A 102 -6.65 0.80 17.46
C LEU A 102 -8.02 1.21 16.92
N SER A 103 -8.97 0.26 16.86
CA SER A 103 -10.28 0.47 16.23
C SER A 103 -11.13 1.50 16.96
N LEU A 104 -11.05 1.56 18.30
CA LEU A 104 -11.76 2.54 19.12
C LEU A 104 -11.19 3.95 18.88
N GLN A 105 -9.87 4.12 18.94
CA GLN A 105 -9.21 5.40 18.70
C GLN A 105 -9.50 5.95 17.31
N LYS A 106 -9.44 5.08 16.28
CA LYS A 106 -9.82 5.45 14.90
C LYS A 106 -11.30 5.84 14.80
N TRP A 107 -12.17 5.18 15.54
CA TRP A 107 -13.60 5.54 15.58
C TRP A 107 -13.80 6.89 16.28
N LEU A 108 -13.17 7.14 17.42
CA LEU A 108 -13.22 8.43 18.10
C LEU A 108 -12.72 9.56 17.21
N PHE A 109 -11.62 9.32 16.49
CA PHE A 109 -11.05 10.32 15.58
C PHE A 109 -11.98 10.62 14.39
N THR A 110 -12.58 9.60 13.77
CA THR A 110 -13.49 9.81 12.62
C THR A 110 -14.85 10.38 13.01
N THR A 111 -15.29 10.19 14.27
CA THR A 111 -16.64 10.58 14.73
C THR A 111 -16.61 11.91 15.48
N PHE A 112 -15.68 12.07 16.39
CA PHE A 112 -15.59 13.23 17.28
C PHE A 112 -14.38 14.11 16.99
N HIS A 113 -13.51 13.72 16.06
CA HIS A 113 -12.22 14.37 15.76
C HIS A 113 -11.26 14.40 16.96
N TRP A 114 -11.43 13.46 17.90
CA TRP A 114 -10.50 13.26 19.00
C TRP A 114 -9.38 12.32 18.55
N ASN A 115 -8.24 12.90 18.25
CA ASN A 115 -7.06 12.12 17.87
C ASN A 115 -6.37 11.57 19.12
N LEU A 116 -6.69 10.34 19.47
CA LEU A 116 -6.05 9.56 20.54
C LEU A 116 -5.16 8.44 19.96
N LEU A 117 -4.79 8.55 18.69
CA LEU A 117 -3.87 7.60 18.05
C LEU A 117 -2.44 7.88 18.56
N PRO A 118 -1.66 6.82 18.83
CA PRO A 118 -0.23 7.00 19.05
C PRO A 118 0.44 7.44 17.74
N ASP A 119 1.49 8.23 17.84
CA ASP A 119 2.38 8.53 16.72
C ASP A 119 3.25 7.29 16.43
N LEU A 120 2.62 6.28 15.86
CA LEU A 120 3.23 4.98 15.60
C LEU A 120 2.68 4.38 14.32
N HIS A 121 3.55 4.10 13.38
CA HIS A 121 3.17 3.49 12.11
C HIS A 121 2.61 2.06 12.30
N VAL A 122 1.73 1.61 11.39
CA VAL A 122 1.16 0.26 11.47
C VAL A 122 2.23 -0.84 11.39
N VAL A 123 3.32 -0.60 10.64
CA VAL A 123 4.48 -1.51 10.54
C VAL A 123 5.13 -1.73 11.90
N ASP A 124 5.32 -0.67 12.68
CA ASP A 124 5.92 -0.77 14.01
C ASP A 124 5.02 -1.57 14.97
N ARG A 125 3.70 -1.42 14.81
CA ARG A 125 2.71 -2.24 15.53
C ARG A 125 2.69 -3.69 15.07
N TYR A 126 3.06 -3.99 13.81
CA TYR A 126 3.25 -5.36 13.33
C TYR A 126 4.53 -5.95 13.90
N LEU A 127 5.63 -5.21 13.85
CA LEU A 127 6.92 -5.65 14.40
C LEU A 127 6.86 -5.90 15.91
N SER A 128 6.11 -5.09 16.67
CA SER A 128 5.95 -5.32 18.11
C SER A 128 5.27 -6.65 18.47
N THR A 129 4.58 -7.31 17.53
CA THR A 129 4.03 -8.66 17.77
C THR A 129 5.11 -9.73 17.94
N LEU A 130 6.33 -9.44 17.51
CA LEU A 130 7.46 -10.38 17.55
C LEU A 130 8.32 -10.26 18.83
N GLU A 131 8.13 -9.20 19.62
CA GLU A 131 8.91 -8.99 20.85
C GLU A 131 8.82 -10.17 21.82
N GLY A 132 7.64 -10.81 21.92
CA GLY A 132 7.39 -11.97 22.77
C GLY A 132 8.17 -13.23 22.37
N ILE A 133 8.70 -13.28 21.16
CA ILE A 133 9.57 -14.37 20.66
C ILE A 133 11.03 -13.92 20.48
N GLY A 134 11.39 -12.76 21.03
CA GLY A 134 12.76 -12.24 21.07
C GLY A 134 13.26 -11.58 19.79
N VAL A 135 12.38 -11.31 18.82
CA VAL A 135 12.72 -10.64 17.54
C VAL A 135 12.44 -9.15 17.62
N ARG A 136 13.35 -8.33 17.11
CA ARG A 136 13.32 -6.86 17.17
C ARG A 136 13.20 -6.25 15.78
N ALA A 137 12.69 -5.03 15.71
CA ALA A 137 12.67 -4.22 14.48
C ALA A 137 14.11 -3.92 14.00
N ASP A 138 14.28 -3.83 12.68
CA ASP A 138 15.57 -3.56 12.00
C ASP A 138 15.68 -2.16 11.41
N ASP A 139 14.61 -1.39 11.42
CA ASP A 139 14.52 -0.04 10.86
C ASP A 139 14.79 0.10 9.35
N GLN A 140 14.77 -1.00 8.57
CA GLN A 140 15.13 -0.96 7.14
C GLN A 140 13.98 -0.51 6.21
N GLY A 141 12.73 -0.64 6.59
CA GLY A 141 11.56 -0.31 5.79
C GLY A 141 10.86 -1.54 5.20
N LEU A 142 10.20 -1.37 4.06
CA LEU A 142 9.43 -2.42 3.39
C LEU A 142 10.25 -3.15 2.34
N ASP A 143 9.80 -4.36 1.95
CA ASP A 143 10.36 -5.16 0.88
C ASP A 143 9.32 -5.42 -0.21
N TYR A 144 9.79 -5.56 -1.46
CA TYR A 144 8.98 -6.04 -2.57
C TYR A 144 9.85 -6.78 -3.58
N PHE A 145 9.41 -7.95 -4.01
CA PHE A 145 10.16 -8.81 -4.94
C PHE A 145 9.31 -9.11 -6.17
N LEU A 146 9.85 -8.81 -7.35
CA LEU A 146 9.20 -9.09 -8.63
C LEU A 146 9.70 -10.42 -9.19
N GLY A 147 8.80 -11.15 -9.84
CA GLY A 147 9.18 -12.30 -10.65
C GLY A 147 9.73 -11.87 -12.02
N PRO A 148 10.40 -12.80 -12.72
CA PRO A 148 10.95 -12.50 -14.05
C PRO A 148 9.88 -12.07 -15.05
N ASP A 149 8.68 -12.65 -14.97
CA ASP A 149 7.55 -12.34 -15.86
C ASP A 149 6.83 -11.03 -15.51
N ASP A 150 7.13 -10.47 -14.34
CA ASP A 150 6.55 -9.20 -13.88
C ASP A 150 7.33 -7.97 -14.42
N VAL A 151 8.52 -8.18 -14.95
CA VAL A 151 9.40 -7.10 -15.42
C VAL A 151 8.90 -6.56 -16.76
N VAL A 152 8.47 -5.31 -16.77
CA VAL A 152 8.11 -4.60 -18.00
C VAL A 152 9.37 -4.05 -18.65
N ALA A 153 9.69 -4.54 -19.85
CA ALA A 153 10.84 -4.04 -20.60
C ALA A 153 10.58 -2.60 -21.09
N ALA A 154 11.55 -1.71 -20.96
CA ALA A 154 11.43 -0.32 -21.41
C ALA A 154 11.08 -0.23 -22.92
N GLN A 155 11.56 -1.18 -23.73
CA GLN A 155 11.26 -1.29 -25.17
C GLN A 155 9.78 -1.53 -25.46
N GLY A 156 9.04 -2.11 -24.52
CA GLY A 156 7.59 -2.31 -24.59
C GLY A 156 6.76 -1.02 -24.35
N LEU A 157 7.39 0.03 -23.84
CA LEU A 157 6.75 1.33 -23.64
C LEU A 157 6.75 2.16 -24.92
N PRO A 158 5.80 3.09 -25.09
CA PRO A 158 5.87 4.07 -26.17
C PRO A 158 7.19 4.85 -26.13
N GLU A 159 7.70 5.26 -27.28
CA GLU A 159 9.06 5.78 -27.44
C GLU A 159 9.39 6.92 -26.48
N GLY A 160 8.49 7.88 -26.30
CA GLY A 160 8.68 9.04 -25.42
C GLY A 160 8.80 8.72 -23.92
N PHE A 161 8.59 7.45 -23.51
CA PHE A 161 8.61 7.02 -22.10
C PHE A 161 9.75 6.06 -21.78
N ARG A 162 10.59 5.71 -22.75
CA ARG A 162 11.67 4.71 -22.59
C ARG A 162 12.89 5.22 -21.84
N THR A 163 13.12 6.53 -21.85
CA THR A 163 14.31 7.16 -21.25
C THR A 163 14.08 7.70 -19.85
N GLY A 164 12.84 7.68 -19.36
CA GLY A 164 12.46 8.10 -18.02
C GLY A 164 11.08 8.74 -17.98
N PHE A 165 10.42 8.62 -16.86
CA PHE A 165 9.07 9.14 -16.65
C PHE A 165 8.75 9.34 -15.16
N VAL A 166 7.75 10.14 -14.88
CA VAL A 166 7.07 10.24 -13.59
C VAL A 166 5.92 9.25 -13.58
N ALA A 167 5.79 8.43 -12.56
CA ALA A 167 4.62 7.58 -12.39
C ALA A 167 3.55 8.30 -11.55
N ILE A 168 2.33 8.39 -12.06
CA ILE A 168 1.18 8.91 -11.29
C ILE A 168 0.16 7.81 -11.10
N VAL A 169 -0.04 7.38 -9.85
CA VAL A 169 -1.03 6.37 -9.48
C VAL A 169 -2.37 7.06 -9.27
N ILE A 170 -3.26 6.96 -10.26
CA ILE A 170 -4.61 7.54 -10.21
C ILE A 170 -5.64 6.61 -9.60
N GLY A 171 -5.33 5.30 -9.54
CA GLY A 171 -6.20 4.27 -9.00
C GLY A 171 -6.43 4.39 -7.49
N GLY A 172 -7.50 3.73 -7.03
CA GLY A 172 -7.81 3.60 -5.61
C GLY A 172 -9.23 3.10 -5.36
N GLN A 173 -9.41 2.23 -4.37
CA GLN A 173 -10.69 1.58 -4.11
C GLN A 173 -11.80 2.53 -3.62
N HIS A 174 -11.43 3.68 -3.04
CA HIS A 174 -12.38 4.57 -2.38
C HIS A 174 -12.31 5.98 -2.97
N PRO A 175 -13.45 6.56 -3.39
CA PRO A 175 -13.48 7.84 -4.11
C PRO A 175 -12.90 9.02 -3.31
N GLY A 176 -13.01 9.01 -1.98
CA GLY A 176 -12.44 10.06 -1.14
C GLY A 176 -10.91 10.09 -1.07
N LYS A 177 -10.25 9.05 -1.60
CA LYS A 177 -8.79 9.01 -1.71
C LYS A 177 -8.27 9.53 -3.06
N LEU A 178 -9.14 9.62 -4.07
CA LEU A 178 -8.74 9.91 -5.44
C LEU A 178 -8.60 11.42 -5.66
N TYR A 179 -7.42 11.86 -6.04
CA TYR A 179 -7.21 13.25 -6.47
C TYR A 179 -8.04 13.52 -7.74
N PRO A 180 -8.68 14.71 -7.88
CA PRO A 180 -9.58 15.00 -9.00
C PRO A 180 -8.91 14.86 -10.38
N THR A 181 -9.67 14.38 -11.36
CA THR A 181 -9.18 14.09 -12.72
C THR A 181 -8.65 15.33 -13.42
N ASP A 182 -9.39 16.44 -13.36
CA ASP A 182 -9.03 17.74 -13.90
C ASP A 182 -7.75 18.29 -13.27
N ARG A 183 -7.63 18.19 -11.94
CA ARG A 183 -6.42 18.60 -11.20
C ARG A 183 -5.23 17.71 -11.53
N THR A 184 -5.45 16.39 -11.71
CA THR A 184 -4.38 15.48 -12.14
C THR A 184 -3.87 15.83 -13.54
N ALA A 185 -4.77 16.16 -14.48
CA ALA A 185 -4.37 16.63 -15.82
C ALA A 185 -3.56 17.92 -15.75
N GLU A 186 -3.95 18.85 -14.88
CA GLU A 186 -3.19 20.09 -14.67
C GLU A 186 -1.80 19.81 -14.09
N VAL A 187 -1.67 18.88 -13.10
CA VAL A 187 -0.36 18.43 -12.58
C VAL A 187 0.50 17.91 -13.72
N CYS A 188 -0.02 17.06 -14.60
CA CYS A 188 0.72 16.52 -15.74
C CYS A 188 1.25 17.65 -16.66
N ARG A 189 0.41 18.67 -16.95
CA ARG A 189 0.83 19.84 -17.76
C ARG A 189 1.91 20.65 -17.10
N LEU A 190 1.79 20.89 -15.79
CA LEU A 190 2.76 21.69 -15.02
C LEU A 190 4.10 20.97 -14.83
N ILE A 191 4.10 19.64 -14.71
CA ILE A 191 5.34 18.84 -14.64
C ILE A 191 6.14 18.96 -15.96
N GLY A 192 5.48 18.91 -17.10
CA GLY A 192 6.13 19.02 -18.42
C GLY A 192 7.07 17.86 -18.77
N LEU A 193 7.08 16.78 -18.00
CA LEU A 193 7.87 15.57 -18.21
C LEU A 193 6.97 14.44 -18.72
N PRO A 194 7.54 13.36 -19.29
CA PRO A 194 6.77 12.16 -19.60
C PRO A 194 6.12 11.57 -18.33
N VAL A 195 4.81 11.31 -18.38
CA VAL A 195 4.03 10.77 -17.28
C VAL A 195 3.38 9.46 -17.68
N ILE A 196 3.52 8.42 -16.86
CA ILE A 196 2.75 7.17 -16.98
C ILE A 196 1.70 7.14 -15.87
N LEU A 197 0.42 7.04 -16.26
CA LEU A 197 -0.70 6.86 -15.34
C LEU A 197 -0.86 5.38 -15.01
N LEU A 198 -0.95 5.06 -13.71
CA LEU A 198 -1.13 3.70 -13.21
C LEU A 198 -2.44 3.58 -12.44
N GLY A 199 -3.16 2.48 -12.67
CA GLY A 199 -4.45 2.19 -12.04
C GLY A 199 -5.00 0.85 -12.52
N GLY A 200 -6.12 0.44 -11.95
CA GLY A 200 -6.85 -0.75 -12.40
C GLY A 200 -7.63 -0.54 -13.71
N PRO A 201 -8.28 -1.60 -14.21
CA PRO A 201 -9.18 -1.47 -15.38
C PRO A 201 -10.31 -0.46 -15.16
N GLU A 202 -10.78 -0.32 -13.93
CA GLU A 202 -11.81 0.64 -13.52
C GLU A 202 -11.37 2.11 -13.66
N ASP A 203 -10.05 2.36 -13.68
CA ASP A 203 -9.49 3.71 -13.79
C ASP A 203 -9.18 4.12 -15.24
N GLN A 204 -9.36 3.22 -16.21
CA GLN A 204 -9.01 3.46 -17.63
C GLN A 204 -9.67 4.71 -18.17
N GLY A 205 -11.00 4.86 -18.00
CA GLY A 205 -11.74 6.02 -18.50
C GLY A 205 -11.30 7.35 -17.89
N ARG A 206 -10.89 7.34 -16.61
CA ARG A 206 -10.28 8.52 -15.96
C ARG A 206 -8.91 8.83 -16.55
N GLY A 207 -8.12 7.79 -16.79
CA GLY A 207 -6.82 7.94 -17.43
C GLY A 207 -6.92 8.54 -18.83
N ASP A 208 -7.91 8.12 -19.63
CA ASP A 208 -8.15 8.65 -20.97
C ASP A 208 -8.54 10.14 -20.93
N GLN A 209 -9.39 10.55 -19.98
CA GLN A 209 -9.74 11.96 -19.76
C GLN A 209 -8.49 12.81 -19.39
N ILE A 210 -7.60 12.26 -18.58
CA ILE A 210 -6.34 12.96 -18.21
C ILE A 210 -5.45 13.11 -19.44
N VAL A 211 -5.29 12.07 -20.27
CA VAL A 211 -4.49 12.12 -21.51
C VAL A 211 -5.07 13.15 -22.48
N GLU A 212 -6.40 13.16 -22.69
CA GLU A 212 -7.07 14.13 -23.54
C GLU A 212 -6.80 15.58 -23.09
N ALA A 213 -6.87 15.84 -21.80
CA ALA A 213 -6.67 17.17 -21.24
C ALA A 213 -5.20 17.59 -21.14
N ALA A 214 -4.28 16.67 -20.89
CA ALA A 214 -2.86 16.98 -20.65
C ALA A 214 -1.96 16.84 -21.89
N GLY A 215 -2.37 16.06 -22.89
CA GLY A 215 -1.67 15.91 -24.17
C GLY A 215 -0.69 14.74 -24.24
N ALA A 216 0.14 14.73 -25.28
CA ALA A 216 0.96 13.59 -25.71
C ALA A 216 2.09 13.17 -24.75
N SER A 217 2.42 13.98 -23.75
CA SER A 217 3.41 13.64 -22.72
C SER A 217 2.86 12.68 -21.65
N VAL A 218 1.60 12.25 -21.75
CA VAL A 218 0.94 11.38 -20.78
C VAL A 218 0.53 10.06 -21.45
N TYR A 219 0.94 8.94 -20.87
CA TYR A 219 0.54 7.60 -21.31
C TYR A 219 -0.39 6.96 -20.29
N ASN A 220 -1.60 6.60 -20.72
CA ASN A 220 -2.55 5.87 -19.90
C ASN A 220 -2.22 4.38 -19.91
N ALA A 221 -1.64 3.89 -18.81
CA ALA A 221 -1.32 2.48 -18.57
C ALA A 221 -2.36 1.77 -17.65
N CYS A 222 -3.44 2.45 -17.25
CA CYS A 222 -4.49 1.87 -16.41
C CYS A 222 -5.13 0.64 -17.06
N GLY A 223 -5.21 -0.47 -16.31
CA GLY A 223 -5.78 -1.72 -16.79
C GLY A 223 -4.92 -2.49 -17.80
N ARG A 224 -3.76 -1.96 -18.22
CA ARG A 224 -2.87 -2.62 -19.19
C ARG A 224 -1.86 -3.56 -18.55
N TYR A 225 -1.59 -3.39 -17.28
CA TYR A 225 -0.56 -4.10 -16.53
C TYR A 225 -1.15 -4.72 -15.27
N SER A 226 -0.63 -5.88 -14.88
CA SER A 226 -0.91 -6.48 -13.57
C SER A 226 -0.41 -5.57 -12.44
N PHE A 227 -0.76 -5.90 -11.19
CA PHE A 227 -0.24 -5.15 -10.05
C PHE A 227 1.31 -5.19 -10.01
N ASN A 228 1.91 -6.37 -10.17
CA ASN A 228 3.36 -6.55 -10.18
C ASN A 228 4.03 -5.83 -11.35
N GLN A 229 3.45 -5.90 -12.55
CA GLN A 229 3.95 -5.15 -13.70
C GLN A 229 3.86 -3.63 -13.47
N SER A 230 2.81 -3.17 -12.79
CA SER A 230 2.73 -1.76 -12.35
C SER A 230 3.84 -1.41 -11.36
N VAL A 231 4.19 -2.32 -10.44
CA VAL A 231 5.34 -2.16 -9.53
C VAL A 231 6.67 -2.10 -10.32
N SER A 232 6.81 -2.89 -11.38
CA SER A 232 7.97 -2.82 -12.28
C SER A 232 8.08 -1.42 -12.95
N LEU A 233 6.95 -0.82 -13.33
CA LEU A 233 6.94 0.55 -13.85
C LEU A 233 7.29 1.57 -12.76
N LEU A 234 6.82 1.39 -11.52
CA LEU A 234 7.25 2.23 -10.39
C LEU A 234 8.76 2.17 -10.19
N GLN A 235 9.37 0.99 -10.31
CA GLN A 235 10.82 0.81 -10.17
C GLN A 235 11.59 1.63 -11.21
N GLN A 236 11.08 1.75 -12.43
CA GLN A 236 11.69 2.49 -13.55
C GLN A 236 11.43 4.00 -13.50
N SER A 237 10.41 4.47 -12.76
CA SER A 237 10.06 5.89 -12.69
C SER A 237 11.10 6.70 -11.90
N SER A 238 11.22 7.99 -12.18
CA SER A 238 12.05 8.94 -11.41
C SER A 238 11.40 9.31 -10.08
N VAL A 239 10.10 9.62 -10.11
CA VAL A 239 9.27 10.00 -8.96
C VAL A 239 7.94 9.28 -9.05
N VAL A 240 7.34 8.96 -7.91
CA VAL A 240 5.99 8.38 -7.82
C VAL A 240 5.06 9.37 -7.13
N VAL A 241 4.05 9.84 -7.85
CA VAL A 241 2.91 10.56 -7.26
C VAL A 241 1.78 9.57 -7.04
N THR A 242 1.20 9.53 -5.86
CA THR A 242 0.22 8.49 -5.55
C THR A 242 -0.79 8.92 -4.49
N ASN A 243 -2.02 8.43 -4.63
CA ASN A 243 -3.00 8.44 -3.53
C ASN A 243 -2.64 7.39 -2.47
N ASP A 244 -3.34 7.38 -1.33
CA ASP A 244 -3.26 6.32 -0.30
C ASP A 244 -3.75 4.97 -0.86
N THR A 245 -2.83 4.19 -1.48
CA THR A 245 -3.12 2.94 -2.21
C THR A 245 -2.07 1.85 -2.00
N GLY A 246 -2.32 0.64 -2.52
CA GLY A 246 -1.35 -0.46 -2.49
C GLY A 246 -0.05 -0.15 -3.23
N LEU A 247 -0.11 0.56 -4.37
CA LEU A 247 1.08 0.97 -5.14
C LEU A 247 1.94 2.00 -4.39
N MET A 248 1.34 2.83 -3.51
CA MET A 248 2.09 3.72 -2.62
C MET A 248 3.06 2.95 -1.72
N HIS A 249 2.57 1.86 -1.11
CA HIS A 249 3.41 1.03 -0.24
C HIS A 249 4.46 0.25 -1.03
N ALA A 250 4.12 -0.23 -2.24
CA ALA A 250 5.09 -0.84 -3.14
C ALA A 250 6.19 0.14 -3.57
N ALA A 251 5.84 1.39 -3.89
CA ALA A 251 6.81 2.44 -4.20
C ALA A 251 7.75 2.74 -3.00
N ALA A 252 7.20 2.76 -1.78
CA ALA A 252 8.01 2.91 -0.56
C ALA A 252 8.95 1.71 -0.35
N ALA A 253 8.50 0.47 -0.63
CA ALA A 253 9.32 -0.73 -0.57
C ALA A 253 10.50 -0.68 -1.55
N LEU A 254 10.28 -0.13 -2.75
CA LEU A 254 11.30 0.08 -3.76
C LEU A 254 12.22 1.29 -3.46
N LYS A 255 12.07 1.95 -2.30
CA LYS A 255 12.82 3.16 -1.94
C LYS A 255 12.71 4.28 -2.98
N LYS A 256 11.58 4.35 -3.67
CA LYS A 256 11.31 5.45 -4.61
C LYS A 256 11.03 6.74 -3.84
N ARG A 257 11.33 7.87 -4.45
CA ARG A 257 10.82 9.16 -4.02
C ARG A 257 9.31 9.19 -4.24
N VAL A 258 8.55 9.29 -3.17
CA VAL A 258 7.08 9.19 -3.16
C VAL A 258 6.47 10.52 -2.75
N ILE A 259 5.66 11.09 -3.62
CA ILE A 259 4.80 12.24 -3.33
C ILE A 259 3.40 11.66 -3.07
N SER A 260 3.06 11.46 -1.81
CA SER A 260 1.77 10.88 -1.42
C SER A 260 0.72 11.96 -1.17
N ILE A 261 -0.45 11.82 -1.79
CA ILE A 261 -1.56 12.77 -1.74
C ILE A 261 -2.68 12.18 -0.88
N TRP A 262 -3.11 12.93 0.13
CA TRP A 262 -4.08 12.49 1.14
C TRP A 262 -5.35 13.36 1.10
N GLY A 263 -6.48 12.73 0.75
CA GLY A 263 -7.80 13.37 0.70
C GLY A 263 -8.62 13.15 1.96
N ALA A 264 -9.64 12.27 1.86
CA ALA A 264 -10.57 11.99 2.96
C ALA A 264 -9.99 11.12 4.10
N THR A 265 -8.84 10.49 3.89
CA THR A 265 -8.03 9.82 4.92
C THR A 265 -6.87 10.70 5.37
N VAL A 266 -6.20 10.32 6.45
CA VAL A 266 -5.11 11.09 7.04
C VAL A 266 -3.92 10.21 7.41
N PRO A 267 -2.67 10.73 7.32
CA PRO A 267 -1.45 10.00 7.68
C PRO A 267 -1.44 9.49 9.13
N GLU A 268 -2.11 10.19 10.05
CA GLU A 268 -2.20 9.84 11.48
C GLU A 268 -2.84 8.46 11.73
N PHE A 269 -3.48 7.86 10.73
CA PHE A 269 -3.88 6.44 10.83
C PHE A 269 -2.69 5.49 10.87
N GLY A 270 -1.47 6.01 10.66
CA GLY A 270 -0.22 5.26 10.68
C GLY A 270 -0.04 4.39 9.45
N MET A 271 -0.46 4.87 8.27
CA MET A 271 -0.38 4.14 7.00
C MET A 271 0.25 4.99 5.88
N SER A 272 1.02 6.01 6.22
CA SER A 272 1.82 6.78 5.26
C SER A 272 2.89 5.90 4.59
N PRO A 273 3.58 6.35 3.53
CA PRO A 273 4.73 5.62 2.99
C PRO A 273 5.75 5.34 4.08
N TYR A 274 6.02 4.06 4.34
CA TYR A 274 6.93 3.67 5.43
C TYR A 274 8.38 3.68 4.95
N ARG A 275 9.19 4.60 5.49
CA ARG A 275 10.62 4.76 5.16
C ARG A 275 10.89 4.73 3.64
N PRO A 276 10.23 5.58 2.85
CA PRO A 276 10.40 5.64 1.40
C PRO A 276 11.77 6.21 1.02
N GLY A 277 12.03 6.43 -0.26
CA GLY A 277 13.24 7.09 -0.75
C GLY A 277 13.37 8.55 -0.31
N ILE A 278 14.59 9.06 -0.35
CA ILE A 278 14.92 10.45 0.03
C ILE A 278 14.10 11.43 -0.82
N GLY A 279 13.72 12.58 -0.25
CA GLY A 279 12.93 13.61 -0.91
C GLY A 279 11.43 13.29 -1.02
N SER A 280 10.96 12.19 -0.39
CA SER A 280 9.53 11.88 -0.32
C SER A 280 8.75 12.89 0.51
N GLN A 281 7.51 13.18 0.09
CA GLN A 281 6.65 14.16 0.75
C GLN A 281 5.23 13.62 0.93
N ILE A 282 4.58 14.07 1.99
CA ILE A 282 3.16 13.88 2.25
C ILE A 282 2.46 15.20 1.97
N LEU A 283 1.51 15.20 1.05
CA LEU A 283 0.74 16.38 0.68
C LEU A 283 -0.71 16.22 1.13
N GLU A 284 -1.18 17.20 1.87
CA GLU A 284 -2.52 17.24 2.41
C GLU A 284 -3.19 18.58 2.05
N PRO A 285 -4.52 18.58 1.79
CA PRO A 285 -5.25 19.83 1.60
C PRO A 285 -5.23 20.68 2.87
N SER A 286 -5.08 21.96 2.71
CA SER A 286 -5.17 22.95 3.79
C SER A 286 -6.62 23.41 4.08
N CYS A 287 -7.62 22.60 3.71
CA CYS A 287 -9.01 22.94 3.89
C CYS A 287 -9.39 22.96 5.39
N GLU A 288 -10.33 23.84 5.78
CA GLU A 288 -10.97 23.82 7.11
C GLU A 288 -11.91 22.61 7.31
N CYS A 289 -11.92 21.68 6.37
CA CYS A 289 -12.71 20.47 6.42
C CYS A 289 -12.18 19.57 7.54
N ARG A 290 -13.08 19.07 8.40
CA ARG A 290 -12.72 18.21 9.52
C ARG A 290 -12.44 16.77 9.02
N ARG A 291 -11.26 16.53 8.43
CA ARG A 291 -10.77 15.18 8.11
C ARG A 291 -10.28 14.49 9.39
N PRO A 292 -10.28 13.16 9.48
CA PRO A 292 -10.82 12.19 8.51
C PRO A 292 -12.34 12.02 8.61
N TYR A 293 -12.99 11.70 7.48
CA TYR A 293 -14.44 11.42 7.44
C TYR A 293 -14.78 9.95 7.62
N SER A 294 -13.84 9.08 7.33
CA SER A 294 -13.97 7.63 7.55
C SER A 294 -12.60 6.97 7.60
N LYS A 295 -12.55 5.78 8.21
CA LYS A 295 -11.32 4.98 8.31
C LYS A 295 -10.75 4.55 6.95
N LEU A 296 -11.61 4.43 5.93
CA LEU A 296 -11.28 3.87 4.63
C LEU A 296 -11.32 4.90 3.48
N GLY A 297 -11.75 6.14 3.74
CA GLY A 297 -11.98 7.11 2.68
C GLY A 297 -13.20 6.82 1.80
N ASN A 298 -14.12 5.95 2.25
CA ASN A 298 -15.35 5.60 1.53
C ASN A 298 -16.49 6.61 1.73
N LYS A 299 -16.30 7.61 2.58
CA LYS A 299 -17.22 8.73 2.76
C LYS A 299 -16.51 9.99 2.28
N VAL A 300 -17.16 10.72 1.41
CA VAL A 300 -16.74 12.05 0.97
C VAL A 300 -17.79 13.03 1.47
N PHE A 301 -17.39 14.01 2.24
CA PHE A 301 -18.31 15.05 2.68
C PHE A 301 -18.32 16.15 1.63
N TYR A 302 -19.30 16.11 0.74
CA TYR A 302 -19.66 17.26 -0.08
C TYR A 302 -20.65 18.12 0.72
N LYS A 303 -20.14 19.01 1.56
CA LYS A 303 -20.91 20.24 1.78
C LYS A 303 -20.66 21.12 0.54
N PRO A 304 -21.68 21.79 0.00
CA PRO A 304 -21.50 22.70 -1.15
C PRO A 304 -20.41 23.76 -0.95
N ALA A 305 -19.97 23.97 0.28
CA ALA A 305 -18.95 24.95 0.66
C ALA A 305 -17.55 24.36 0.87
N TYR A 306 -17.34 23.02 0.87
CA TYR A 306 -16.05 22.41 1.16
C TYR A 306 -15.81 21.19 0.28
N ASN A 307 -14.80 21.29 -0.58
CA ASN A 307 -14.23 20.17 -1.29
C ASN A 307 -13.04 19.64 -0.45
N CYS A 308 -12.92 18.32 -0.21
CA CYS A 308 -11.78 17.78 0.55
C CYS A 308 -10.42 18.02 -0.12
N TRP A 309 -10.41 18.54 -1.33
CA TRP A 309 -9.19 18.84 -2.09
C TRP A 309 -8.87 20.34 -2.13
N ASP A 310 -9.68 21.19 -1.48
CA ASP A 310 -9.40 22.61 -1.41
C ASP A 310 -8.11 22.88 -0.64
N GLY A 311 -7.28 23.75 -1.20
CA GLY A 311 -5.96 24.08 -0.64
C GLY A 311 -4.84 23.09 -1.02
N LEU A 312 -5.11 22.02 -1.78
CA LEU A 312 -4.07 21.24 -2.45
C LEU A 312 -4.14 21.48 -3.96
N GLU A 313 -3.56 22.60 -4.38
CA GLU A 313 -3.56 23.01 -5.77
C GLU A 313 -2.57 22.18 -6.60
N PRO A 314 -2.85 21.98 -7.92
CA PRO A 314 -1.98 21.24 -8.84
C PRO A 314 -0.54 21.76 -8.86
N ALA A 315 -0.33 23.06 -8.72
CA ALA A 315 0.99 23.67 -8.67
C ALA A 315 1.83 23.20 -7.48
N VAL A 316 1.19 22.94 -6.32
CA VAL A 316 1.89 22.39 -5.14
C VAL A 316 2.39 20.97 -5.40
N VAL A 317 1.55 20.14 -6.03
CA VAL A 317 1.92 18.76 -6.39
C VAL A 317 3.02 18.77 -7.45
N ALA A 318 2.91 19.59 -8.48
CA ALA A 318 3.92 19.70 -9.53
C ALA A 318 5.25 20.21 -8.99
N ALA A 319 5.24 21.22 -8.12
CA ALA A 319 6.44 21.72 -7.45
C ALA A 319 7.11 20.64 -6.60
N ALA A 320 6.34 19.82 -5.87
CA ALA A 320 6.87 18.69 -5.11
C ALA A 320 7.51 17.61 -6.00
N VAL A 321 7.03 17.41 -7.22
CA VAL A 321 7.64 16.48 -8.21
C VAL A 321 8.95 17.04 -8.76
N LEU A 322 8.99 18.34 -9.08
CA LEU A 322 10.10 19.02 -9.73
C LEU A 322 11.21 19.48 -8.75
N ALA A 323 10.95 19.47 -7.45
CA ALA A 323 11.98 19.73 -6.45
C ALA A 323 13.10 18.67 -6.55
N ASP A 324 14.35 19.06 -6.37
CA ASP A 324 15.54 18.18 -6.39
C ASP A 324 15.66 17.30 -5.14
#